data_2d0b238b3784cb4cff630b2bf519a844
#
_entry.id   2d0b238b3784cb4cff630b2bf519a844
#
_cell.length_a   1.000
_cell.length_b   1.000
_cell.length_c   1.000
_cell.angle_alpha   90.00
_cell.angle_beta   90.00
_cell.angle_gamma   90.00
#
_symmetry.space_group_name_H-M   'P 1'
#
loop_
_entity.id
_entity.type
_entity.pdbx_description
1 polymer ?
#
loop_
_entity_poly.entity_id
_entity_poly.type
_entity_poly.pdbx_seq_one_letter_code
_entity_poly.pdbx_strand_id
1 'polypeptide(L)'
;MARGPVGDAEVGAFNVDGFVLARGMLDAVEVDLLGRAARADRVLDQHAFGRADGEGGTVRLSLWNHPTDTIYGMIARSESIVGSMEKLLGGEVYHYHSKMIMKDPLIGGAWTWHQDYGYWYHNACLAPWMGSAFIAVDRCTRENGCLQVVRGSHLLGRIEHVLTGEQAGADIERVREVLKRQELVHVEMEPGDVLFFHCNTLHRSDQNKSQHPRWSMICSYNAARNDPYKESQHPRYTPLVKVPDSRIREYGERRFSGEENSDVWLAEERDTTARNLRR
;
A
#
# COMPACT_ATOMS: atom_id res chain seq x y z
N MET A 1 -3.12 -23.25 10.12
CA MET A 1 -1.97 -23.58 9.26
C MET A 1 -0.79 -22.75 9.70
N ALA A 2 0.43 -23.23 9.57
CA ALA A 2 1.62 -22.45 9.89
C ALA A 2 1.66 -21.23 8.95
N ARG A 3 1.85 -20.06 9.53
CA ARG A 3 2.00 -18.78 8.85
C ARG A 3 3.33 -18.77 8.10
N GLY A 4 3.35 -18.17 6.93
CA GLY A 4 4.58 -18.06 6.15
C GLY A 4 4.35 -17.30 4.85
N PRO A 5 5.41 -17.08 4.06
CA PRO A 5 5.32 -16.47 2.74
C PRO A 5 4.40 -17.25 1.80
N VAL A 6 3.85 -16.55 0.81
CA VAL A 6 3.04 -17.14 -0.27
C VAL A 6 3.74 -18.31 -0.95
N GLY A 7 2.97 -19.28 -1.43
CA GLY A 7 3.47 -20.46 -2.13
C GLY A 7 3.63 -20.24 -3.64
N ASP A 8 4.07 -21.28 -4.35
CA ASP A 8 4.37 -21.19 -5.80
C ASP A 8 3.09 -20.96 -6.62
N ALA A 9 1.95 -21.46 -6.17
CA ALA A 9 0.66 -21.22 -6.83
C ALA A 9 0.27 -19.74 -6.80
N GLU A 10 0.47 -19.07 -5.66
CA GLU A 10 0.24 -17.64 -5.49
C GLU A 10 1.23 -16.81 -6.31
N VAL A 11 2.49 -17.23 -6.40
CA VAL A 11 3.49 -16.60 -7.29
C VAL A 11 3.05 -16.72 -8.76
N GLY A 12 2.57 -17.90 -9.16
CA GLY A 12 2.01 -18.11 -10.49
C GLY A 12 0.82 -17.19 -10.78
N ALA A 13 -0.12 -17.08 -9.84
CA ALA A 13 -1.28 -16.19 -9.95
C ALA A 13 -0.85 -14.71 -10.04
N PHE A 14 0.10 -14.28 -9.21
CA PHE A 14 0.64 -12.91 -9.26
C PHE A 14 1.26 -12.57 -10.62
N ASN A 15 2.01 -13.49 -11.21
CA ASN A 15 2.62 -13.28 -12.53
C ASN A 15 1.61 -13.16 -13.67
N VAL A 16 0.45 -13.81 -13.55
CA VAL A 16 -0.64 -13.77 -14.54
C VAL A 16 -1.57 -12.58 -14.30
N ASP A 17 -1.97 -12.39 -13.05
CA ASP A 17 -3.04 -11.46 -12.68
C ASP A 17 -2.51 -10.07 -12.29
N GLY A 18 -1.26 -9.98 -11.84
CA GLY A 18 -0.64 -8.78 -11.30
C GLY A 18 -0.92 -8.56 -9.80
N PHE A 19 -1.68 -9.46 -9.19
CA PHE A 19 -2.00 -9.42 -7.76
C PHE A 19 -2.32 -10.80 -7.22
N VAL A 20 -2.23 -10.95 -5.89
CA VAL A 20 -2.67 -12.15 -5.17
C VAL A 20 -3.18 -11.76 -3.78
N LEU A 21 -4.28 -12.37 -3.36
CA LEU A 21 -4.89 -12.14 -2.05
C LEU A 21 -4.56 -13.28 -1.09
N ALA A 22 -3.77 -12.97 -0.06
CA ALA A 22 -3.45 -13.87 1.03
C ALA A 22 -4.41 -13.67 2.20
N ARG A 23 -5.26 -14.65 2.47
CA ARG A 23 -6.27 -14.61 3.53
C ARG A 23 -5.67 -14.87 4.89
N GLY A 24 -6.03 -14.03 5.89
CA GLY A 24 -5.66 -14.21 7.30
C GLY A 24 -4.15 -14.21 7.53
N MET A 25 -3.37 -13.42 6.78
CA MET A 25 -1.93 -13.32 6.93
C MET A 25 -1.54 -12.69 8.27
N LEU A 26 -2.32 -11.74 8.79
CA LEU A 26 -2.31 -11.34 10.19
C LEU A 26 -3.46 -12.05 10.90
N ASP A 27 -3.21 -12.57 12.11
CA ASP A 27 -4.28 -13.16 12.90
C ASP A 27 -5.17 -12.08 13.56
N ALA A 28 -6.29 -12.52 14.14
CA ALA A 28 -7.27 -11.61 14.74
C ALA A 28 -6.70 -10.73 15.86
N VAL A 29 -5.72 -11.24 16.62
CA VAL A 29 -5.07 -10.48 17.70
C VAL A 29 -4.15 -9.41 17.14
N GLU A 30 -3.37 -9.74 16.14
CA GLU A 30 -2.41 -8.82 15.51
C GLU A 30 -3.11 -7.70 14.76
N VAL A 31 -4.17 -7.99 14.03
CA VAL A 31 -4.93 -6.94 13.32
C VAL A 31 -5.72 -6.07 14.30
N ASP A 32 -6.21 -6.61 15.41
CA ASP A 32 -6.82 -5.81 16.50
C ASP A 32 -5.79 -4.88 17.14
N LEU A 33 -4.59 -5.39 17.45
CA LEU A 33 -3.48 -4.59 17.98
C LEU A 33 -3.08 -3.47 17.00
N LEU A 34 -2.96 -3.78 15.70
CA LEU A 34 -2.69 -2.78 14.67
C LEU A 34 -3.79 -1.71 14.61
N GLY A 35 -5.05 -2.12 14.59
CA GLY A 35 -6.20 -1.21 14.54
C GLY A 35 -6.30 -0.29 15.75
N ARG A 36 -6.08 -0.82 16.96
CA ARG A 36 -6.05 -0.03 18.20
C ARG A 36 -4.86 0.91 18.26
N ALA A 37 -3.67 0.41 17.89
CA ALA A 37 -2.46 1.24 17.85
C ALA A 37 -2.65 2.42 16.88
N ALA A 38 -3.14 2.16 15.66
CA ALA A 38 -3.32 3.19 14.64
C ALA A 38 -4.34 4.26 15.07
N ARG A 39 -5.45 3.87 15.69
CA ARG A 39 -6.49 4.81 16.15
C ARG A 39 -6.10 5.61 17.39
N ALA A 40 -5.20 5.10 18.22
CA ALA A 40 -4.66 5.78 19.39
C ALA A 40 -3.41 6.61 19.08
N ASP A 41 -2.87 6.50 17.86
CA ASP A 41 -1.62 7.11 17.49
C ASP A 41 -1.78 8.59 17.10
N ARG A 42 -1.53 9.47 18.06
CA ARG A 42 -1.58 10.92 17.83
C ARG A 42 -0.53 11.40 16.84
N VAL A 43 0.62 10.75 16.78
CA VAL A 43 1.70 11.13 15.83
C VAL A 43 1.27 10.79 14.42
N LEU A 44 0.68 9.60 14.22
CA LEU A 44 0.08 9.22 12.94
C LEU A 44 -0.98 10.24 12.49
N ASP A 45 -1.85 10.66 13.40
CA ASP A 45 -2.92 11.63 13.10
C ASP A 45 -2.36 13.03 12.81
N GLN A 46 -1.36 13.49 13.56
CA GLN A 46 -0.69 14.78 13.35
C GLN A 46 0.04 14.87 12.00
N HIS A 47 0.56 13.74 11.50
CA HIS A 47 1.22 13.65 10.19
C HIS A 47 0.26 13.21 9.07
N ALA A 48 -1.04 13.12 9.37
CA ALA A 48 -2.03 12.81 8.36
C ALA A 48 -2.34 14.05 7.52
N PHE A 49 -2.39 13.85 6.21
CA PHE A 49 -2.82 14.86 5.26
C PHE A 49 -3.94 14.31 4.37
N GLY A 50 -4.75 15.22 3.84
CA GLY A 50 -5.88 14.90 2.98
C GLY A 50 -5.51 14.98 1.51
N ARG A 51 -6.19 14.16 0.69
CA ARG A 51 -6.22 14.31 -0.77
C ARG A 51 -7.67 14.35 -1.20
N ALA A 52 -8.09 15.51 -1.68
CA ALA A 52 -9.44 15.67 -2.24
C ALA A 52 -9.61 14.83 -3.50
N ASP A 53 -10.77 14.17 -3.62
CA ASP A 53 -11.10 13.33 -4.77
C ASP A 53 -11.77 14.10 -5.92
N GLY A 54 -12.08 15.38 -5.73
CA GLY A 54 -12.79 16.21 -6.70
C GLY A 54 -14.31 15.98 -6.72
N GLU A 55 -14.83 15.07 -5.89
CA GLU A 55 -16.25 14.69 -5.80
C GLU A 55 -16.83 14.96 -4.39
N GLY A 56 -16.12 15.75 -3.57
CA GLY A 56 -16.52 16.14 -2.22
C GLY A 56 -16.00 15.23 -1.10
N GLY A 57 -15.30 14.17 -1.42
CA GLY A 57 -14.65 13.30 -0.45
C GLY A 57 -13.15 13.62 -0.28
N THR A 58 -12.59 13.21 0.86
CA THR A 58 -11.17 13.34 1.15
C THR A 58 -10.62 12.02 1.67
N VAL A 59 -9.55 11.52 1.04
CA VAL A 59 -8.79 10.40 1.60
C VAL A 59 -7.74 10.99 2.54
N ARG A 60 -7.75 10.57 3.78
CA ARG A 60 -6.71 10.88 4.77
C ARG A 60 -5.63 9.81 4.73
N LEU A 61 -4.37 10.23 4.77
CA LEU A 61 -3.24 9.29 4.83
C LEU A 61 -2.07 9.88 5.61
N SER A 62 -1.30 8.98 6.23
CA SER A 62 0.01 9.26 6.79
C SER A 62 1.03 8.38 6.10
N LEU A 63 2.22 8.91 5.79
CA LEU A 63 3.25 8.23 5.02
C LEU A 63 4.60 8.28 5.75
N TRP A 64 5.35 7.16 5.73
CA TRP A 64 6.70 7.08 6.33
C TRP A 64 7.62 6.17 5.51
N ASN A 65 8.91 6.49 5.54
CA ASN A 65 9.92 5.87 4.69
C ASN A 65 10.71 4.75 5.39
N HIS A 66 10.72 4.69 6.72
CA HIS A 66 11.56 3.74 7.45
C HIS A 66 10.74 2.88 8.40
N PRO A 67 10.89 1.54 8.34
CA PRO A 67 10.21 0.63 9.25
C PRO A 67 10.93 0.63 10.60
N THR A 68 10.43 1.40 11.55
CA THR A 68 10.97 1.52 12.91
C THR A 68 10.54 0.37 13.82
N ASP A 69 10.97 0.41 15.08
CA ASP A 69 10.60 -0.57 16.10
C ASP A 69 9.22 -0.26 16.71
N THR A 70 8.20 -0.26 15.85
CA THR A 70 6.78 -0.14 16.16
C THR A 70 6.01 -1.30 15.55
N ILE A 71 4.74 -1.49 15.90
CA ILE A 71 3.90 -2.52 15.26
C ILE A 71 3.89 -2.37 13.74
N TYR A 72 3.89 -1.13 13.22
CA TYR A 72 3.94 -0.86 11.79
C TYR A 72 5.24 -1.37 11.16
N GLY A 73 6.38 -1.09 11.83
CA GLY A 73 7.67 -1.56 11.35
C GLY A 73 7.86 -3.06 11.51
N MET A 74 7.27 -3.70 12.52
CA MET A 74 7.28 -5.16 12.65
C MET A 74 6.50 -5.81 11.51
N ILE A 75 5.32 -5.28 11.15
CA ILE A 75 4.54 -5.75 10.00
C ILE A 75 5.34 -5.58 8.70
N ALA A 76 5.91 -4.39 8.45
CA ALA A 76 6.68 -4.12 7.25
C ALA A 76 7.97 -4.95 7.12
N ARG A 77 8.48 -5.52 8.21
CA ARG A 77 9.68 -6.38 8.25
C ARG A 77 9.37 -7.85 8.51
N SER A 78 8.10 -8.23 8.69
CA SER A 78 7.72 -9.59 9.02
C SER A 78 8.13 -10.61 7.96
N GLU A 79 8.56 -11.79 8.41
CA GLU A 79 9.00 -12.88 7.51
C GLU A 79 7.92 -13.27 6.50
N SER A 80 6.66 -13.31 6.91
CA SER A 80 5.56 -13.64 6.01
C SER A 80 5.36 -12.61 4.90
N ILE A 81 5.41 -11.30 5.21
CA ILE A 81 5.17 -10.24 4.23
C ILE A 81 6.41 -10.02 3.35
N VAL A 82 7.59 -9.86 3.96
CA VAL A 82 8.83 -9.64 3.19
C VAL A 82 9.18 -10.87 2.36
N GLY A 83 9.10 -12.06 2.95
CA GLY A 83 9.36 -13.31 2.22
C GLY A 83 8.38 -13.56 1.08
N SER A 84 7.11 -13.13 1.22
CA SER A 84 6.16 -13.12 0.10
C SER A 84 6.62 -12.19 -1.00
N MET A 85 6.98 -10.96 -0.66
CA MET A 85 7.41 -9.96 -1.63
C MET A 85 8.71 -10.37 -2.34
N GLU A 86 9.66 -11.00 -1.63
CA GLU A 86 10.88 -11.55 -2.22
C GLU A 86 10.59 -12.62 -3.28
N LYS A 87 9.62 -13.51 -3.01
CA LYS A 87 9.19 -14.52 -3.99
C LYS A 87 8.47 -13.89 -5.18
N LEU A 88 7.58 -12.95 -4.93
CA LEU A 88 6.78 -12.29 -5.97
C LEU A 88 7.63 -11.41 -6.90
N LEU A 89 8.68 -10.76 -6.37
CA LEU A 89 9.58 -9.90 -7.15
C LEU A 89 10.88 -10.62 -7.59
N GLY A 90 11.05 -11.88 -7.21
CA GLY A 90 12.15 -12.74 -7.65
C GLY A 90 13.49 -12.34 -7.08
N GLY A 91 13.60 -12.10 -5.79
CA GLY A 91 14.84 -11.84 -5.07
C GLY A 91 14.71 -10.85 -3.94
N GLU A 92 15.85 -10.46 -3.37
CA GLU A 92 15.93 -9.53 -2.26
C GLU A 92 15.17 -8.23 -2.52
N VAL A 93 14.43 -7.78 -1.50
CA VAL A 93 13.69 -6.52 -1.53
C VAL A 93 14.09 -5.63 -0.35
N TYR A 94 13.87 -4.33 -0.49
CA TYR A 94 13.96 -3.38 0.60
C TYR A 94 12.66 -2.60 0.76
N HIS A 95 12.43 -2.08 1.95
CA HIS A 95 11.26 -1.25 2.24
C HIS A 95 11.39 0.10 1.56
N TYR A 96 10.43 0.44 0.71
CA TYR A 96 10.42 1.69 -0.04
C TYR A 96 9.67 2.80 0.70
N HIS A 97 8.45 2.52 1.16
CA HIS A 97 7.69 3.33 2.10
C HIS A 97 6.49 2.54 2.63
N SER A 98 5.91 3.03 3.73
CA SER A 98 4.59 2.60 4.18
C SER A 98 3.65 3.77 4.31
N LYS A 99 2.35 3.49 4.25
CA LYS A 99 1.29 4.48 4.47
C LYS A 99 0.09 3.85 5.18
N MET A 100 -0.55 4.62 6.05
CA MET A 100 -1.87 4.31 6.58
C MET A 100 -2.89 5.10 5.79
N ILE A 101 -3.85 4.43 5.16
CA ILE A 101 -4.95 5.04 4.44
C ILE A 101 -6.20 4.96 5.30
N MET A 102 -6.79 6.10 5.55
CA MET A 102 -7.93 6.25 6.45
C MET A 102 -9.14 6.78 5.69
N LYS A 103 -10.07 5.88 5.36
CA LYS A 103 -11.37 6.25 4.80
C LYS A 103 -12.41 6.24 5.89
N ASP A 104 -12.70 7.42 6.40
CA ASP A 104 -13.70 7.59 7.45
C ASP A 104 -15.13 7.37 6.91
N PRO A 105 -16.10 6.98 7.76
CA PRO A 105 -17.48 6.73 7.34
C PRO A 105 -18.08 7.95 6.61
N LEU A 106 -18.75 7.72 5.49
CA LEU A 106 -19.51 8.71 4.70
C LEU A 106 -18.71 9.84 4.06
N ILE A 107 -17.48 10.11 4.48
CA ILE A 107 -16.64 11.22 4.00
C ILE A 107 -15.35 10.78 3.34
N GLY A 108 -14.96 9.52 3.51
CA GLY A 108 -13.74 8.96 2.95
C GLY A 108 -13.75 8.98 1.41
N GLY A 109 -12.90 9.81 0.81
CA GLY A 109 -12.86 10.08 -0.63
C GLY A 109 -12.42 8.90 -1.49
N ALA A 110 -12.66 9.01 -2.80
CA ALA A 110 -12.15 8.10 -3.80
C ALA A 110 -10.65 8.32 -4.05
N TRP A 111 -9.98 7.27 -4.52
CA TRP A 111 -8.64 7.40 -5.10
C TRP A 111 -8.73 7.05 -6.57
N THR A 112 -8.26 7.94 -7.44
CA THR A 112 -8.41 7.82 -8.89
C THR A 112 -7.62 6.64 -9.47
N TRP A 113 -7.93 6.22 -10.70
CA TRP A 113 -7.19 5.20 -11.43
C TRP A 113 -5.71 5.56 -11.55
N HIS A 114 -4.83 4.67 -11.11
CA HIS A 114 -3.39 4.86 -11.18
C HIS A 114 -2.64 3.52 -11.17
N GLN A 115 -1.37 3.62 -11.47
CA GLN A 115 -0.35 2.61 -11.20
C GLN A 115 0.66 3.24 -10.24
N ASP A 116 1.09 2.52 -9.21
CA ASP A 116 2.12 3.03 -8.29
C ASP A 116 3.40 3.41 -9.04
N TYR A 117 3.77 2.61 -10.06
CA TYR A 117 4.95 2.90 -10.90
C TYR A 117 4.78 4.15 -11.76
N GLY A 118 3.59 4.65 -11.99
CA GLY A 118 3.35 5.95 -12.61
C GLY A 118 3.99 7.09 -11.82
N TYR A 119 4.10 6.96 -10.50
CA TYR A 119 4.79 7.89 -9.60
C TYR A 119 6.27 7.53 -9.43
N TRP A 120 6.57 6.25 -9.14
CA TRP A 120 7.91 5.80 -8.78
C TRP A 120 8.91 5.86 -9.93
N TYR A 121 8.44 5.80 -11.16
CA TYR A 121 9.23 6.10 -12.36
C TYR A 121 9.88 7.50 -12.27
N HIS A 122 9.12 8.49 -11.81
CA HIS A 122 9.63 9.86 -11.63
C HIS A 122 10.55 10.00 -10.41
N ASN A 123 10.50 9.05 -9.48
CA ASN A 123 11.43 8.94 -8.35
C ASN A 123 12.69 8.15 -8.70
N ALA A 124 13.03 8.04 -9.98
CA ALA A 124 14.24 7.41 -10.51
C ALA A 124 14.34 5.89 -10.38
N CYS A 125 13.25 5.18 -10.14
CA CYS A 125 13.19 3.73 -10.25
C CYS A 125 13.15 3.35 -11.74
N LEU A 126 14.20 2.67 -12.25
CA LEU A 126 14.32 2.39 -13.70
C LEU A 126 13.35 1.30 -14.16
N ALA A 127 13.10 0.30 -13.33
CA ALA A 127 12.29 -0.85 -13.67
C ALA A 127 11.11 -1.02 -12.72
N PRO A 128 9.99 -1.61 -13.17
CA PRO A 128 8.82 -1.87 -12.34
C PRO A 128 8.99 -3.13 -11.46
N TRP A 129 10.18 -3.36 -10.92
CA TRP A 129 10.45 -4.47 -10.00
C TRP A 129 10.07 -4.06 -8.57
N MET A 130 8.83 -3.66 -8.42
CA MET A 130 8.27 -3.12 -7.18
C MET A 130 6.87 -3.67 -6.96
N GLY A 131 6.47 -3.73 -5.70
CA GLY A 131 5.12 -4.18 -5.34
C GLY A 131 4.70 -3.65 -3.98
N SER A 132 3.42 -3.76 -3.71
CA SER A 132 2.81 -3.31 -2.47
C SER A 132 2.06 -4.45 -1.79
N ALA A 133 2.15 -4.51 -0.46
CA ALA A 133 1.33 -5.31 0.42
C ALA A 133 0.27 -4.39 1.05
N PHE A 134 -0.99 -4.57 0.67
CA PHE A 134 -2.14 -3.85 1.22
C PHE A 134 -2.77 -4.70 2.30
N ILE A 135 -2.67 -4.28 3.54
CA ILE A 135 -3.17 -4.97 4.73
C ILE A 135 -4.51 -4.37 5.13
N ALA A 136 -5.56 -5.16 5.19
CA ALA A 136 -6.85 -4.71 5.69
C ALA A 136 -6.81 -4.58 7.21
N VAL A 137 -6.90 -3.36 7.72
CA VAL A 137 -7.09 -3.08 9.16
C VAL A 137 -8.55 -3.23 9.53
N ASP A 138 -9.45 -2.68 8.71
CA ASP A 138 -10.88 -2.87 8.76
C ASP A 138 -11.34 -3.77 7.61
N ARG A 139 -12.53 -4.33 7.75
CA ARG A 139 -13.20 -5.04 6.67
C ARG A 139 -13.33 -4.12 5.45
N CYS A 140 -12.92 -4.60 4.29
CA CYS A 140 -13.03 -3.88 3.02
C CYS A 140 -14.20 -4.44 2.21
N THR A 141 -15.18 -3.61 1.90
CA THR A 141 -16.37 -3.96 1.11
C THR A 141 -16.52 -2.98 -0.06
N ARG A 142 -17.35 -3.30 -1.02
CA ARG A 142 -17.68 -2.36 -2.10
C ARG A 142 -18.27 -1.07 -1.59
N GLU A 143 -19.12 -1.14 -0.57
CA GLU A 143 -19.80 0.02 0.00
C GLU A 143 -18.84 0.99 0.70
N ASN A 144 -17.81 0.48 1.40
CA ASN A 144 -16.82 1.33 2.06
C ASN A 144 -15.58 1.64 1.20
N GLY A 145 -15.64 1.35 -0.10
CA GLY A 145 -14.62 1.69 -1.07
C GLY A 145 -13.41 0.75 -1.01
N CYS A 146 -13.64 -0.57 -1.07
CA CYS A 146 -12.56 -1.54 -1.22
C CYS A 146 -11.71 -1.26 -2.46
N LEU A 147 -10.51 -1.80 -2.50
CA LEU A 147 -9.65 -1.65 -3.66
C LEU A 147 -10.27 -2.34 -4.89
N GLN A 148 -10.17 -1.67 -6.03
CA GLN A 148 -10.52 -2.19 -7.35
C GLN A 148 -9.23 -2.35 -8.14
N VAL A 149 -9.00 -3.52 -8.69
CA VAL A 149 -7.81 -3.84 -9.50
C VAL A 149 -8.23 -4.36 -10.86
N VAL A 150 -7.46 -4.10 -11.88
CA VAL A 150 -7.70 -4.66 -13.21
C VAL A 150 -6.77 -5.83 -13.43
N ARG A 151 -7.34 -7.05 -13.59
CA ARG A 151 -6.60 -8.30 -13.78
C ARG A 151 -5.69 -8.24 -15.00
N GLY A 152 -4.41 -8.59 -14.83
CA GLY A 152 -3.43 -8.64 -15.92
C GLY A 152 -2.95 -7.26 -16.41
N SER A 153 -3.44 -6.16 -15.82
CA SER A 153 -3.08 -4.80 -16.28
C SER A 153 -1.61 -4.43 -16.06
N HIS A 154 -0.91 -5.13 -15.18
CA HIS A 154 0.52 -4.93 -14.97
C HIS A 154 1.35 -5.25 -16.22
N LEU A 155 0.85 -6.11 -17.12
CA LEU A 155 1.49 -6.46 -18.40
C LEU A 155 1.38 -5.36 -19.47
N LEU A 156 0.55 -4.34 -19.25
CA LEU A 156 0.41 -3.21 -20.17
C LEU A 156 1.61 -2.24 -20.13
N GLY A 157 2.53 -2.46 -19.17
CA GLY A 157 3.59 -1.50 -18.89
C GLY A 157 3.08 -0.24 -18.16
N ARG A 158 3.94 0.78 -18.09
CA ARG A 158 3.59 2.05 -17.46
C ARG A 158 2.62 2.86 -18.34
N ILE A 159 1.48 3.20 -17.79
CA ILE A 159 0.55 4.18 -18.39
C ILE A 159 0.99 5.58 -17.94
N GLU A 160 0.92 6.56 -18.84
CA GLU A 160 1.22 7.96 -18.47
C GLU A 160 0.23 8.46 -17.42
N HIS A 161 0.77 9.19 -16.43
CA HIS A 161 -0.03 9.79 -15.36
C HIS A 161 -0.11 11.28 -15.56
N VAL A 162 -1.31 11.82 -15.34
CA VAL A 162 -1.64 13.25 -15.46
C VAL A 162 -2.30 13.73 -14.18
N LEU A 163 -2.22 15.03 -13.92
CA LEU A 163 -2.93 15.63 -12.79
C LEU A 163 -4.43 15.71 -13.08
N THR A 164 -5.24 15.22 -12.14
CA THR A 164 -6.69 15.34 -12.12
C THR A 164 -7.08 15.88 -10.74
N GLY A 165 -7.39 17.15 -10.64
CA GLY A 165 -7.55 17.83 -9.37
C GLY A 165 -6.25 17.80 -8.54
N GLU A 166 -6.33 17.34 -7.29
CA GLU A 166 -5.17 17.17 -6.39
C GLU A 166 -4.55 15.78 -6.49
N GLN A 167 -5.14 14.88 -7.26
CA GLN A 167 -4.63 13.53 -7.44
C GLN A 167 -3.98 13.37 -8.81
N ALA A 168 -2.91 12.61 -8.87
CA ALA A 168 -2.34 12.14 -10.11
C ALA A 168 -2.97 10.81 -10.49
N GLY A 169 -3.38 10.68 -11.73
CA GLY A 169 -4.05 9.48 -12.23
C GLY A 169 -3.54 9.04 -13.60
N ALA A 170 -3.75 7.78 -13.92
CA ALA A 170 -3.47 7.24 -15.23
C ALA A 170 -4.37 7.89 -16.28
N ASP A 171 -3.85 8.05 -17.50
CA ASP A 171 -4.60 8.55 -18.64
C ASP A 171 -5.96 7.88 -18.76
N ILE A 172 -7.04 8.66 -18.62
CA ILE A 172 -8.41 8.15 -18.48
C ILE A 172 -8.94 7.53 -19.78
N GLU A 173 -8.49 7.98 -20.94
CA GLU A 173 -8.88 7.37 -22.20
C GLU A 173 -8.31 5.95 -22.28
N ARG A 174 -7.04 5.79 -21.97
CA ARG A 174 -6.40 4.47 -21.91
C ARG A 174 -7.04 3.56 -20.86
N VAL A 175 -7.34 4.09 -19.69
CA VAL A 175 -8.06 3.34 -18.64
C VAL A 175 -9.40 2.82 -19.14
N ARG A 176 -10.20 3.65 -19.83
CA ARG A 176 -11.48 3.22 -20.40
C ARG A 176 -11.33 2.10 -21.43
N GLU A 177 -10.28 2.15 -22.24
CA GLU A 177 -10.01 1.08 -23.22
C GLU A 177 -9.55 -0.23 -22.56
N VAL A 178 -8.78 -0.14 -21.47
CA VAL A 178 -8.39 -1.30 -20.66
C VAL A 178 -9.61 -1.97 -20.03
N LEU A 179 -10.50 -1.20 -19.41
CA LEU A 179 -11.71 -1.69 -18.77
C LEU A 179 -12.72 -2.36 -19.72
N LYS A 180 -12.64 -2.11 -21.03
CA LYS A 180 -13.44 -2.82 -22.02
C LYS A 180 -12.90 -4.22 -22.33
N ARG A 181 -11.64 -4.52 -21.98
CA ARG A 181 -10.91 -5.72 -22.43
C ARG A 181 -10.44 -6.60 -21.28
N GLN A 182 -10.28 -6.05 -20.10
CA GLN A 182 -9.76 -6.73 -18.92
C GLN A 182 -10.76 -6.69 -17.77
N GLU A 183 -10.74 -7.73 -16.96
CA GLU A 183 -11.65 -7.90 -15.83
C GLU A 183 -11.34 -6.90 -14.69
N LEU A 184 -12.39 -6.22 -14.24
CA LEU A 184 -12.37 -5.41 -13.03
C LEU A 184 -12.71 -6.28 -11.81
N VAL A 185 -11.80 -6.35 -10.86
CA VAL A 185 -11.96 -7.11 -9.62
C VAL A 185 -12.12 -6.18 -8.43
N HIS A 186 -13.22 -6.30 -7.69
CA HIS A 186 -13.39 -5.64 -6.39
C HIS A 186 -12.78 -6.54 -5.31
N VAL A 187 -11.75 -6.06 -4.64
CA VAL A 187 -11.01 -6.84 -3.65
C VAL A 187 -11.63 -6.63 -2.28
N GLU A 188 -12.65 -7.43 -1.99
CA GLU A 188 -13.25 -7.47 -0.65
C GLU A 188 -12.37 -8.30 0.28
N MET A 189 -12.10 -7.76 1.49
CA MET A 189 -11.14 -8.30 2.43
C MET A 189 -11.70 -8.29 3.85
N GLU A 190 -11.39 -9.34 4.59
CA GLU A 190 -11.57 -9.35 6.04
C GLU A 190 -10.35 -8.73 6.73
N PRO A 191 -10.48 -8.21 7.96
CA PRO A 191 -9.33 -7.71 8.72
C PRO A 191 -8.23 -8.78 8.84
N GLY A 192 -6.98 -8.38 8.57
CA GLY A 192 -5.83 -9.28 8.57
C GLY A 192 -5.52 -9.97 7.24
N ASP A 193 -6.38 -9.83 6.23
CA ASP A 193 -6.05 -10.21 4.85
C ASP A 193 -5.01 -9.27 4.26
N VAL A 194 -4.16 -9.78 3.37
CA VAL A 194 -3.14 -9.01 2.65
C VAL A 194 -3.27 -9.21 1.15
N LEU A 195 -3.47 -8.12 0.41
CA LEU A 195 -3.38 -8.11 -1.04
C LEU A 195 -1.98 -7.70 -1.45
N PHE A 196 -1.25 -8.59 -2.11
CA PHE A 196 -0.01 -8.26 -2.80
C PHE A 196 -0.33 -7.87 -4.24
N PHE A 197 0.20 -6.75 -4.72
CA PHE A 197 0.02 -6.33 -6.10
C PHE A 197 1.27 -5.68 -6.68
N HIS A 198 1.46 -5.89 -7.98
CA HIS A 198 2.55 -5.36 -8.75
C HIS A 198 2.38 -3.85 -8.98
N CYS A 199 3.45 -3.08 -8.99
CA CYS A 199 3.40 -1.62 -9.10
C CYS A 199 2.75 -1.10 -10.41
N ASN A 200 2.70 -1.91 -11.47
CA ASN A 200 1.99 -1.59 -12.70
C ASN A 200 0.54 -2.07 -12.73
N THR A 201 0.04 -2.73 -11.67
CA THR A 201 -1.39 -3.08 -11.61
C THR A 201 -2.22 -1.81 -11.56
N LEU A 202 -3.11 -1.64 -12.55
CA LEU A 202 -4.03 -0.52 -12.60
C LEU A 202 -5.08 -0.69 -11.51
N HIS A 203 -5.19 0.28 -10.63
CA HIS A 203 -6.09 0.20 -9.48
C HIS A 203 -6.67 1.54 -9.06
N ARG A 204 -7.76 1.48 -8.30
CA ARG A 204 -8.46 2.64 -7.71
C ARG A 204 -9.22 2.21 -6.45
N SER A 205 -9.87 3.16 -5.79
CA SER A 205 -10.88 2.86 -4.78
C SER A 205 -11.99 3.92 -4.78
N ASP A 206 -13.24 3.49 -4.62
CA ASP A 206 -14.39 4.40 -4.52
C ASP A 206 -14.44 5.12 -3.17
N GLN A 207 -15.33 6.10 -3.05
CA GLN A 207 -15.66 6.74 -1.77
C GLN A 207 -16.20 5.74 -0.77
N ASN A 208 -16.02 6.01 0.51
CA ASN A 208 -16.70 5.27 1.58
C ASN A 208 -18.11 5.85 1.77
N LYS A 209 -19.11 5.11 1.32
CA LYS A 209 -20.53 5.45 1.47
C LYS A 209 -21.20 4.74 2.63
N SER A 210 -20.44 3.92 3.37
CA SER A 210 -20.94 3.13 4.50
C SER A 210 -20.82 3.88 5.84
N GLN A 211 -21.44 3.33 6.86
CA GLN A 211 -21.31 3.76 8.25
C GLN A 211 -20.05 3.23 8.94
N HIS A 212 -19.21 2.45 8.23
CA HIS A 212 -18.04 1.78 8.79
C HIS A 212 -16.76 2.36 8.22
N PRO A 213 -15.69 2.54 9.03
CA PRO A 213 -14.41 2.98 8.53
C PRO A 213 -13.78 1.91 7.63
N ARG A 214 -12.85 2.34 6.77
CA ARG A 214 -12.01 1.44 5.99
C ARG A 214 -10.56 1.91 6.07
N TRP A 215 -9.88 1.49 7.13
CA TRP A 215 -8.46 1.74 7.29
C TRP A 215 -7.66 0.59 6.72
N SER A 216 -6.54 0.92 6.11
CA SER A 216 -5.61 -0.06 5.55
C SER A 216 -4.19 0.45 5.67
N MET A 217 -3.26 -0.47 5.98
CA MET A 217 -1.83 -0.20 5.95
C MET A 217 -1.25 -0.73 4.65
N ILE A 218 -0.43 0.07 3.98
CA ILE A 218 0.25 -0.35 2.76
C ILE A 218 1.75 -0.29 3.00
N CYS A 219 2.43 -1.41 2.71
CA CYS A 219 3.90 -1.49 2.71
C CYS A 219 4.36 -1.71 1.28
N SER A 220 5.13 -0.78 0.75
CA SER A 220 5.68 -0.86 -0.61
C SER A 220 7.15 -1.26 -0.57
N TYR A 221 7.54 -2.13 -1.49
CA TYR A 221 8.88 -2.69 -1.58
C TYR A 221 9.46 -2.51 -2.98
N ASN A 222 10.76 -2.32 -3.03
CA ASN A 222 11.52 -2.29 -4.26
C ASN A 222 12.56 -3.43 -4.26
N ALA A 223 12.78 -4.07 -5.39
CA ALA A 223 13.84 -5.06 -5.53
C ALA A 223 15.22 -4.41 -5.30
N ALA A 224 16.10 -5.06 -4.56
CA ALA A 224 17.44 -4.55 -4.27
C ALA A 224 18.22 -4.17 -5.54
N ARG A 225 18.03 -4.95 -6.63
CA ARG A 225 18.63 -4.69 -7.95
C ARG A 225 18.06 -3.49 -8.71
N ASN A 226 17.04 -2.80 -8.16
CA ASN A 226 16.38 -1.65 -8.76
C ASN A 226 16.60 -0.36 -7.95
N ASP A 227 17.79 -0.22 -7.36
CA ASP A 227 18.14 0.99 -6.62
C ASP A 227 17.97 2.25 -7.48
N PRO A 228 17.25 3.28 -7.04
CA PRO A 228 17.04 4.49 -7.81
C PRO A 228 18.35 5.14 -8.23
N TYR A 229 18.45 5.61 -9.46
CA TYR A 229 19.69 6.19 -10.00
C TYR A 229 19.97 7.62 -9.49
N LYS A 230 19.03 8.24 -8.77
CA LYS A 230 19.19 9.56 -8.12
C LYS A 230 18.36 9.63 -6.84
N GLU A 231 18.68 10.57 -5.99
CA GLU A 231 17.92 10.86 -4.76
C GLU A 231 16.50 11.35 -5.05
N SER A 232 15.57 10.96 -4.18
CA SER A 232 14.18 11.42 -4.15
C SER A 232 13.71 11.54 -2.70
N GLN A 233 12.41 11.80 -2.48
CA GLN A 233 11.81 11.76 -1.15
C GLN A 233 11.74 10.35 -0.54
N HIS A 234 11.96 9.31 -1.31
CA HIS A 234 11.96 7.92 -0.86
C HIS A 234 13.39 7.38 -0.73
N PRO A 235 13.60 6.39 0.14
CA PRO A 235 14.93 5.84 0.36
C PRO A 235 15.46 5.12 -0.86
N ARG A 236 16.77 5.17 -1.00
CA ARG A 236 17.54 4.27 -1.86
C ARG A 236 17.68 2.91 -1.18
N TYR A 237 18.31 1.96 -1.86
CA TYR A 237 18.53 0.63 -1.30
C TYR A 237 19.11 0.69 0.10
N THR A 238 18.40 0.08 1.03
CA THR A 238 18.82 -0.12 2.42
C THR A 238 18.48 -1.57 2.79
N PRO A 239 19.46 -2.37 3.22
CA PRO A 239 19.21 -3.75 3.62
C PRO A 239 18.08 -3.85 4.63
N LEU A 240 17.09 -4.71 4.37
CA LEU A 240 15.93 -4.92 5.23
C LEU A 240 16.16 -6.09 6.16
N VAL A 241 16.23 -5.83 7.47
CA VAL A 241 16.33 -6.88 8.49
C VAL A 241 14.95 -7.46 8.75
N LYS A 242 14.72 -8.69 8.29
CA LYS A 242 13.47 -9.42 8.55
C LYS A 242 13.35 -9.78 10.02
N VAL A 243 12.11 -9.80 10.52
CA VAL A 243 11.79 -10.19 11.90
C VAL A 243 10.74 -11.31 11.90
N PRO A 244 10.79 -12.24 12.88
CA PRO A 244 9.73 -13.23 13.04
C PRO A 244 8.35 -12.58 13.19
N ASP A 245 7.31 -13.20 12.63
CA ASP A 245 5.93 -12.67 12.68
C ASP A 245 5.43 -12.46 14.11
N SER A 246 5.95 -13.22 15.09
CA SER A 246 5.61 -13.06 16.51
C SER A 246 5.94 -11.68 17.07
N ARG A 247 6.87 -10.94 16.44
CA ARG A 247 7.23 -9.57 16.84
C ARG A 247 6.08 -8.58 16.63
N ILE A 248 5.16 -8.86 15.71
CA ILE A 248 3.98 -8.00 15.48
C ILE A 248 3.16 -7.90 16.76
N ARG A 249 2.86 -9.04 17.39
CA ARG A 249 2.11 -9.06 18.65
C ARG A 249 2.88 -8.40 19.78
N GLU A 250 4.15 -8.76 19.95
CA GLU A 250 5.01 -8.22 21.00
C GLU A 250 5.06 -6.68 20.97
N TYR A 251 5.26 -6.10 19.79
CA TYR A 251 5.34 -4.64 19.64
C TYR A 251 3.95 -3.97 19.63
N GLY A 252 2.92 -4.66 19.20
CA GLY A 252 1.55 -4.18 19.32
C GLY A 252 1.12 -4.01 20.78
N GLU A 253 1.50 -4.93 21.64
CA GLU A 253 1.27 -4.85 23.10
C GLU A 253 2.08 -3.71 23.74
N ARG A 254 3.36 -3.53 23.34
CA ARG A 254 4.24 -2.45 23.83
C ARG A 254 3.73 -1.06 23.44
N ARG A 255 3.11 -0.89 22.26
CA ARG A 255 2.58 0.40 21.81
C ARG A 255 1.63 1.03 22.83
N PHE A 256 0.86 0.21 23.55
CA PHE A 256 -0.02 0.68 24.62
C PHE A 256 0.70 1.00 25.94
N SER A 257 1.99 0.68 26.08
CA SER A 257 2.81 1.03 27.25
C SER A 257 3.55 2.37 27.16
N GLY A 258 3.33 3.17 26.10
CA GLY A 258 3.82 4.55 26.02
C GLY A 258 5.15 4.72 25.28
N GLU A 259 5.66 3.74 24.56
CA GLU A 259 6.85 3.90 23.72
C GLU A 259 6.52 4.69 22.44
N GLU A 260 7.06 5.90 22.32
CA GLU A 260 6.91 6.76 21.14
C GLU A 260 8.17 6.72 20.27
N ASN A 261 7.96 6.63 18.94
CA ASN A 261 9.05 6.78 17.96
C ASN A 261 8.61 7.74 16.86
N SER A 262 9.19 8.97 16.85
CA SER A 262 8.63 10.13 16.13
C SER A 262 9.32 10.52 14.81
N ASP A 263 10.46 9.91 14.42
CA ASP A 263 11.36 10.56 13.46
C ASP A 263 11.24 10.13 11.99
N VAL A 264 10.18 9.45 11.58
CA VAL A 264 10.15 8.78 10.28
C VAL A 264 9.04 9.23 9.31
N TRP A 265 8.21 10.15 9.75
CA TRP A 265 7.05 10.59 8.97
C TRP A 265 7.45 11.50 7.80
N LEU A 266 6.87 11.25 6.63
CA LEU A 266 7.02 12.15 5.49
C LEU A 266 5.99 13.27 5.60
N ALA A 267 6.46 14.50 5.72
CA ALA A 267 5.59 15.68 5.73
C ALA A 267 4.93 15.87 4.35
N GLU A 268 3.72 16.43 4.34
CA GLU A 268 2.96 16.68 3.10
C GLU A 268 3.75 17.48 2.07
N GLU A 269 4.52 18.48 2.51
CA GLU A 269 5.33 19.34 1.64
C GLU A 269 6.44 18.55 0.91
N ARG A 270 6.86 17.42 1.48
CA ARG A 270 7.86 16.52 0.89
C ARG A 270 7.23 15.46 -0.01
N ASP A 271 5.91 15.24 0.06
CA ASP A 271 5.24 14.34 -0.86
C ASP A 271 5.12 14.97 -2.24
N THR A 272 6.09 14.67 -3.10
CA THR A 272 6.14 15.16 -4.48
C THR A 272 5.43 14.24 -5.46
N THR A 273 4.68 13.24 -4.99
CA THR A 273 4.04 12.20 -5.81
C THR A 273 3.24 12.76 -6.99
N ALA A 274 2.51 13.88 -6.77
CA ALA A 274 1.76 14.55 -7.82
C ALA A 274 2.52 15.71 -8.49
N ARG A 275 3.58 16.25 -7.86
CA ARG A 275 4.27 17.48 -8.34
C ARG A 275 5.25 17.21 -9.49
N ASN A 276 5.73 15.97 -9.62
CA ASN A 276 6.70 15.57 -10.64
C ASN A 276 6.06 15.17 -11.97
N LEU A 277 4.73 15.18 -12.05
CA LEU A 277 4.00 14.91 -13.28
C LEU A 277 3.93 16.17 -14.14
N ARG A 278 4.14 16.03 -15.44
CA ARG A 278 3.99 17.12 -16.39
C ARG A 278 2.51 17.55 -16.42
N ARG A 279 2.28 18.87 -16.39
CA ARG A 279 0.95 19.44 -16.61
C ARG A 279 0.54 19.30 -18.05
#